data_ef93debabbc493aa5038e64912eb1a98
#
_entry.id   ef93debabbc493aa5038e64912eb1a98
#
_cell.length_a   1.000
_cell.length_b   1.000
_cell.length_c   1.000
_cell.angle_alpha   90.00
_cell.angle_beta   90.00
_cell.angle_gamma   90.00
#
_symmetry.space_group_name_H-M   'P 1'
#
loop_
_entity.id
_entity.type
_entity.pdbx_description
1 polymer ?
#
loop_
_entity_poly.entity_id
_entity_poly.type
_entity_poly.pdbx_seq_one_letter_code
_entity_poly.pdbx_strand_id
1 'polypeptide(L)'
;MDFKVSNRMSTLKGSAIREMFKAMADPTMISLAGGNPAAELFPNEILSEIAADILKNNPVGALQYGISEGNVALREKIIEFVKERENLEVSLDEITIVSGGQQAIEITAKILLNEGDSVIVEAPSFVGGLNAFRSYGANLVGVDVEEDGINIEMLKETIKSTPNVKLIYTIPNFQNPSGVTMSVEKRKALYEIARDNGIFIIEDNPYGELTFDGIKLPTIKSMDSEGVVLYSGSFSKILAPGLRLGYLIAPKNFTEKAVLGKQVSDVHTPCLPQLLALEFMNRYDIVELIGKMRELYKKKCNIMIDAMKEYLPSQITYTVPGGGLFVWCNAPGVDTLKLSQECVKEKVLIVPGNNFATDQSLVNNGFRLNFSTMPDDKIVEGVKRLGSVLKKYYN
;
A
#
# COMPACT_ATOMS: atom_id res chain seq x y z
N MET A 1 -32.46 13.50 -13.23
CA MET A 1 -33.10 12.31 -12.62
C MET A 1 -32.29 11.99 -11.36
N ASP A 2 -32.93 12.09 -10.20
CA ASP A 2 -32.29 11.67 -8.94
C ASP A 2 -32.34 10.14 -8.88
N PHE A 3 -31.18 9.50 -8.66
CA PHE A 3 -31.06 8.06 -8.51
C PHE A 3 -30.68 7.70 -7.07
N LYS A 4 -31.22 6.60 -6.58
CA LYS A 4 -30.91 6.09 -5.25
C LYS A 4 -29.65 5.22 -5.31
N VAL A 5 -28.61 5.62 -4.61
CA VAL A 5 -27.36 4.87 -4.49
C VAL A 5 -27.58 3.62 -3.63
N SER A 6 -26.90 2.52 -3.94
CA SER A 6 -26.92 1.31 -3.09
C SER A 6 -26.33 1.60 -1.69
N ASN A 7 -26.81 0.88 -0.66
CA ASN A 7 -26.38 1.09 0.72
C ASN A 7 -24.84 1.06 0.85
N ARG A 8 -24.19 0.05 0.28
CA ARG A 8 -22.74 -0.12 0.33
C ARG A 8 -21.97 1.03 -0.34
N MET A 9 -22.51 1.65 -1.39
CA MET A 9 -21.89 2.80 -2.05
C MET A 9 -22.16 4.12 -1.33
N SER A 10 -23.26 4.22 -0.58
CA SER A 10 -23.59 5.42 0.20
C SER A 10 -22.63 5.66 1.38
N THR A 11 -21.95 4.60 1.85
CA THR A 11 -20.95 4.69 2.92
C THR A 11 -19.60 5.24 2.45
N LEU A 12 -19.34 5.20 1.13
CA LEU A 12 -18.10 5.71 0.54
C LEU A 12 -18.16 7.22 0.39
N LYS A 13 -17.28 7.92 1.08
CA LYS A 13 -17.12 9.38 0.95
C LYS A 13 -16.03 9.68 -0.08
N GLY A 14 -16.22 10.77 -0.85
CA GLY A 14 -15.17 11.28 -1.75
C GLY A 14 -13.89 11.55 -0.94
N SER A 15 -12.79 11.00 -1.42
CA SER A 15 -11.51 11.12 -0.72
C SER A 15 -11.04 12.58 -0.67
N ALA A 16 -10.64 13.07 0.51
CA ALA A 16 -9.92 14.35 0.66
C ALA A 16 -8.66 14.41 -0.23
N ILE A 17 -8.10 13.23 -0.56
CA ILE A 17 -7.00 13.07 -1.53
C ILE A 17 -7.40 13.65 -2.90
N ARG A 18 -8.65 13.59 -3.31
CA ARG A 18 -9.09 14.16 -4.60
C ARG A 18 -9.02 15.69 -4.63
N GLU A 19 -9.35 16.35 -3.53
CA GLU A 19 -9.19 17.82 -3.42
C GLU A 19 -7.70 18.20 -3.40
N MET A 20 -6.85 17.36 -2.81
CA MET A 20 -5.40 17.54 -2.85
C MET A 20 -4.84 17.39 -4.27
N PHE A 21 -5.36 16.44 -5.08
CA PHE A 21 -4.97 16.34 -6.49
C PHE A 21 -5.34 17.58 -7.30
N LYS A 22 -6.45 18.25 -6.99
CA LYS A 22 -6.77 19.53 -7.63
C LYS A 22 -5.77 20.62 -7.26
N ALA A 23 -5.33 20.66 -5.99
CA ALA A 23 -4.32 21.60 -5.54
C ALA A 23 -2.94 21.36 -6.17
N MET A 24 -2.62 20.12 -6.56
CA MET A 24 -1.38 19.76 -7.27
C MET A 24 -1.29 20.35 -8.69
N ALA A 25 -2.38 20.89 -9.25
CA ALA A 25 -2.34 21.62 -10.52
C ALA A 25 -1.59 22.95 -10.42
N ASP A 26 -1.40 23.49 -9.21
CA ASP A 26 -0.58 24.67 -8.98
C ASP A 26 0.92 24.29 -8.94
N PRO A 27 1.76 24.77 -9.89
CA PRO A 27 3.17 24.39 -9.95
C PRO A 27 4.01 24.92 -8.77
N THR A 28 3.47 25.85 -7.97
CA THR A 28 4.13 26.36 -6.76
C THR A 28 3.86 25.51 -5.51
N MET A 29 2.97 24.51 -5.63
CA MET A 29 2.60 23.62 -4.54
C MET A 29 3.69 22.56 -4.31
N ILE A 30 4.13 22.43 -3.06
CA ILE A 30 5.04 21.36 -2.63
C ILE A 30 4.20 20.22 -2.06
N SER A 31 4.18 19.08 -2.75
CA SER A 31 3.36 17.96 -2.33
C SER A 31 4.17 16.93 -1.52
N LEU A 32 4.03 16.97 -0.19
CA LEU A 32 4.48 15.92 0.71
C LEU A 32 3.35 14.89 0.98
N ALA A 33 2.30 14.90 0.18
CA ALA A 33 1.09 14.11 0.39
C ALA A 33 1.04 12.81 -0.44
N GLY A 34 1.61 12.81 -1.64
CA GLY A 34 1.52 11.71 -2.59
C GLY A 34 2.02 10.37 -2.03
N GLY A 35 1.63 9.28 -2.64
CA GLY A 35 2.15 7.93 -2.36
C GLY A 35 2.87 7.35 -3.57
N ASN A 36 3.34 8.21 -4.47
CA ASN A 36 3.94 7.81 -5.73
C ASN A 36 5.45 7.53 -5.57
N PRO A 37 6.01 6.58 -6.32
CA PRO A 37 7.46 6.45 -6.44
C PRO A 37 8.07 7.63 -7.21
N ALA A 38 9.38 7.82 -7.09
CA ALA A 38 10.13 8.83 -7.81
C ALA A 38 10.10 8.57 -9.32
N ALA A 39 9.59 9.53 -10.10
CA ALA A 39 9.46 9.37 -11.55
C ALA A 39 10.82 9.29 -12.27
N GLU A 40 11.85 9.86 -11.68
CA GLU A 40 13.23 9.84 -12.18
C GLU A 40 13.86 8.43 -12.21
N LEU A 41 13.25 7.47 -11.50
CA LEU A 41 13.69 6.06 -11.46
C LEU A 41 12.91 5.15 -12.41
N PHE A 42 11.90 5.67 -13.13
CA PHE A 42 11.20 4.85 -14.10
C PHE A 42 12.13 4.48 -15.26
N PRO A 43 12.23 3.20 -15.62
CA PRO A 43 13.10 2.76 -16.71
C PRO A 43 12.47 3.05 -18.09
N ASN A 44 12.22 4.34 -18.40
CA ASN A 44 11.43 4.79 -19.54
C ASN A 44 11.98 4.32 -20.89
N GLU A 45 13.29 4.44 -21.11
CA GLU A 45 13.93 4.03 -22.35
C GLU A 45 13.83 2.52 -22.55
N ILE A 46 14.15 1.76 -21.52
CA ILE A 46 14.07 0.29 -21.51
C ILE A 46 12.63 -0.16 -21.79
N LEU A 47 11.65 0.39 -21.10
CA LEU A 47 10.24 0.01 -21.30
C LEU A 47 9.74 0.42 -22.71
N SER A 48 10.24 1.52 -23.26
CA SER A 48 9.92 1.94 -24.64
C SER A 48 10.44 0.94 -25.67
N GLU A 49 11.70 0.50 -25.54
CA GLU A 49 12.30 -0.51 -26.42
C GLU A 49 11.56 -1.85 -26.32
N ILE A 50 11.29 -2.32 -25.11
CA ILE A 50 10.53 -3.56 -24.87
C ILE A 50 9.12 -3.45 -25.49
N ALA A 51 8.42 -2.33 -25.29
CA ALA A 51 7.09 -2.11 -25.85
C ALA A 51 7.09 -2.18 -27.39
N ALA A 52 8.06 -1.52 -28.03
CA ALA A 52 8.21 -1.56 -29.47
C ALA A 52 8.48 -2.98 -29.99
N ASP A 53 9.34 -3.74 -29.31
CA ASP A 53 9.67 -5.12 -29.65
C ASP A 53 8.43 -6.04 -29.50
N ILE A 54 7.71 -5.97 -28.38
CA ILE A 54 6.49 -6.73 -28.14
C ILE A 54 5.44 -6.45 -29.21
N LEU A 55 5.15 -5.19 -29.48
CA LEU A 55 4.12 -4.80 -30.46
C LEU A 55 4.48 -5.20 -31.89
N LYS A 56 5.77 -5.25 -32.22
CA LYS A 56 6.27 -5.69 -33.51
C LYS A 56 6.23 -7.23 -33.66
N ASN A 57 6.68 -7.96 -32.66
CA ASN A 57 6.96 -9.39 -32.77
C ASN A 57 5.89 -10.28 -32.13
N ASN A 58 5.09 -9.76 -31.19
CA ASN A 58 4.00 -10.48 -30.51
C ASN A 58 2.74 -9.64 -30.32
N PRO A 59 2.21 -9.01 -31.41
CA PRO A 59 1.05 -8.11 -31.29
C PRO A 59 -0.21 -8.83 -30.78
N VAL A 60 -0.41 -10.11 -31.13
CA VAL A 60 -1.56 -10.89 -30.67
C VAL A 60 -1.48 -11.13 -29.17
N GLY A 61 -0.32 -11.52 -28.64
CA GLY A 61 -0.13 -11.72 -27.21
C GLY A 61 -0.33 -10.44 -26.38
N ALA A 62 -0.03 -9.27 -26.99
CA ALA A 62 -0.17 -7.97 -26.31
C ALA A 62 -1.58 -7.38 -26.37
N LEU A 63 -2.33 -7.60 -27.48
CA LEU A 63 -3.53 -6.84 -27.81
C LEU A 63 -4.82 -7.69 -27.82
N GLN A 64 -4.71 -9.03 -27.80
CA GLN A 64 -5.87 -9.93 -27.73
C GLN A 64 -6.22 -10.23 -26.26
N TYR A 65 -7.41 -10.77 -26.04
CA TYR A 65 -7.81 -11.27 -24.72
C TYR A 65 -6.84 -12.36 -24.22
N GLY A 66 -6.50 -12.24 -22.92
CA GLY A 66 -5.71 -13.22 -22.19
C GLY A 66 -6.55 -14.11 -21.28
N ILE A 67 -5.87 -14.94 -20.49
CA ILE A 67 -6.50 -15.76 -19.44
C ILE A 67 -6.62 -14.96 -18.15
N SER A 68 -7.65 -15.28 -17.36
CA SER A 68 -7.97 -14.51 -16.13
C SER A 68 -6.89 -14.65 -15.06
N GLU A 69 -6.23 -15.79 -14.98
CA GLU A 69 -5.11 -16.05 -14.06
C GLU A 69 -3.89 -15.18 -14.35
N GLY A 70 -3.76 -14.69 -15.59
CA GLY A 70 -2.62 -13.95 -16.09
C GLY A 70 -1.61 -14.80 -16.86
N ASN A 71 -0.70 -14.13 -17.57
CA ASN A 71 0.32 -14.72 -18.41
C ASN A 71 1.14 -15.77 -17.66
N VAL A 72 1.22 -16.98 -18.18
CA VAL A 72 1.87 -18.13 -17.53
C VAL A 72 3.34 -17.85 -17.27
N ALA A 73 4.08 -17.38 -18.27
CA ALA A 73 5.52 -17.11 -18.13
C ALA A 73 5.80 -15.98 -17.09
N LEU A 74 4.90 -14.97 -16.99
CA LEU A 74 5.04 -13.96 -15.95
C LEU A 74 4.79 -14.56 -14.56
N ARG A 75 3.79 -15.43 -14.41
CA ARG A 75 3.51 -16.11 -13.14
C ARG A 75 4.69 -16.97 -12.70
N GLU A 76 5.29 -17.73 -13.61
CA GLU A 76 6.51 -18.52 -13.37
C GLU A 76 7.68 -17.60 -12.95
N LYS A 77 7.86 -16.47 -13.64
CA LYS A 77 8.91 -15.50 -13.29
C LYS A 77 8.70 -14.84 -11.93
N ILE A 78 7.46 -14.58 -11.54
CA ILE A 78 7.13 -14.07 -10.20
C ILE A 78 7.38 -15.15 -9.14
N ILE A 79 7.07 -16.43 -9.42
CA ILE A 79 7.36 -17.56 -8.51
C ILE A 79 8.88 -17.64 -8.24
N GLU A 80 9.72 -17.55 -9.26
CA GLU A 80 11.17 -17.48 -9.10
C GLU A 80 11.57 -16.28 -8.21
N PHE A 81 11.03 -15.11 -8.50
CA PHE A 81 11.32 -13.88 -7.77
C PHE A 81 10.93 -13.98 -6.27
N VAL A 82 9.74 -14.45 -5.96
CA VAL A 82 9.29 -14.55 -4.55
C VAL A 82 9.99 -15.69 -3.80
N LYS A 83 10.40 -16.74 -4.50
CA LYS A 83 11.25 -17.79 -3.91
C LYS A 83 12.61 -17.24 -3.50
N GLU A 84 13.28 -16.51 -4.37
CA GLU A 84 14.59 -15.92 -4.10
C GLU A 84 14.53 -14.80 -3.07
N ARG A 85 13.49 -13.97 -3.14
CA ARG A 85 13.38 -12.72 -2.38
C ARG A 85 12.63 -12.85 -1.06
N GLU A 86 11.65 -13.74 -0.98
CA GLU A 86 10.74 -13.88 0.17
C GLU A 86 10.77 -15.29 0.77
N ASN A 87 11.55 -16.22 0.20
CA ASN A 87 11.60 -17.63 0.58
C ASN A 87 10.20 -18.28 0.56
N LEU A 88 9.38 -17.94 -0.47
CA LEU A 88 8.05 -18.51 -0.66
C LEU A 88 8.11 -19.64 -1.68
N GLU A 89 7.65 -20.82 -1.29
CA GLU A 89 7.40 -21.92 -2.21
C GLU A 89 5.95 -21.83 -2.70
N VAL A 90 5.78 -21.56 -3.99
CA VAL A 90 4.46 -21.28 -4.61
C VAL A 90 4.32 -22.14 -5.87
N SER A 91 3.18 -22.78 -6.02
CA SER A 91 2.82 -23.49 -7.26
C SER A 91 2.06 -22.56 -8.23
N LEU A 92 2.03 -22.94 -9.52
CA LEU A 92 1.40 -22.10 -10.55
C LEU A 92 -0.11 -21.90 -10.34
N ASP A 93 -0.78 -22.80 -9.66
CA ASP A 93 -2.22 -22.75 -9.35
C ASP A 93 -2.53 -21.95 -8.05
N GLU A 94 -1.50 -21.45 -7.37
CA GLU A 94 -1.63 -20.59 -6.19
C GLU A 94 -1.37 -19.11 -6.47
N ILE A 95 -1.04 -18.73 -7.71
CA ILE A 95 -0.75 -17.33 -8.06
C ILE A 95 -1.67 -16.82 -9.18
N THR A 96 -2.20 -15.61 -9.00
CA THR A 96 -3.02 -14.90 -10.00
C THR A 96 -2.47 -13.48 -10.19
N ILE A 97 -2.35 -13.06 -11.47
CA ILE A 97 -2.02 -11.67 -11.79
C ILE A 97 -3.25 -10.79 -11.57
N VAL A 98 -3.04 -9.66 -10.90
CA VAL A 98 -4.09 -8.69 -10.58
C VAL A 98 -3.74 -7.30 -11.08
N SER A 99 -4.74 -6.44 -11.23
CA SER A 99 -4.58 -5.05 -11.69
C SER A 99 -4.07 -4.13 -10.57
N GLY A 100 -2.89 -4.50 -10.01
CA GLY A 100 -2.24 -3.91 -8.84
C GLY A 100 -2.79 -4.44 -7.52
N GLY A 101 -2.08 -4.17 -6.41
CA GLY A 101 -2.47 -4.64 -5.07
C GLY A 101 -3.89 -4.25 -4.65
N GLN A 102 -4.41 -3.12 -5.15
CA GLN A 102 -5.79 -2.71 -4.89
C GLN A 102 -6.82 -3.76 -5.33
N GLN A 103 -6.58 -4.43 -6.46
CA GLN A 103 -7.48 -5.50 -6.93
C GLN A 103 -7.31 -6.79 -6.10
N ALA A 104 -6.11 -7.09 -5.59
CA ALA A 104 -5.93 -8.21 -4.65
C ALA A 104 -6.78 -8.03 -3.40
N ILE A 105 -6.76 -6.82 -2.83
CA ILE A 105 -7.58 -6.46 -1.65
C ILE A 105 -9.07 -6.54 -1.98
N GLU A 106 -9.49 -5.98 -3.11
CA GLU A 106 -10.90 -5.95 -3.53
C GLU A 106 -11.44 -7.36 -3.80
N ILE A 107 -10.70 -8.21 -4.52
CA ILE A 107 -11.09 -9.60 -4.79
C ILE A 107 -11.17 -10.41 -3.50
N THR A 108 -10.22 -10.21 -2.57
CA THR A 108 -10.27 -10.85 -1.24
C THR A 108 -11.55 -10.46 -0.51
N ALA A 109 -11.89 -9.17 -0.49
CA ALA A 109 -13.14 -8.70 0.12
C ALA A 109 -14.37 -9.33 -0.55
N LYS A 110 -14.38 -9.39 -1.88
CA LYS A 110 -15.48 -9.99 -2.69
C LYS A 110 -15.71 -11.46 -2.34
N ILE A 111 -14.65 -12.22 -2.06
CA ILE A 111 -14.74 -13.66 -1.78
C ILE A 111 -15.17 -13.93 -0.34
N LEU A 112 -14.66 -13.15 0.62
CA LEU A 112 -14.79 -13.46 2.05
C LEU A 112 -15.91 -12.72 2.76
N LEU A 113 -16.32 -11.53 2.29
CA LEU A 113 -17.16 -10.62 3.05
C LEU A 113 -18.61 -10.58 2.57
N ASN A 114 -19.52 -10.76 3.52
CA ASN A 114 -20.92 -10.33 3.41
C ASN A 114 -21.10 -8.97 4.11
N GLU A 115 -22.19 -8.29 3.80
CA GLU A 115 -22.58 -7.05 4.50
C GLU A 115 -22.73 -7.33 6.00
N GLY A 116 -22.05 -6.56 6.84
CA GLY A 116 -22.04 -6.71 8.30
C GLY A 116 -20.93 -7.62 8.86
N ASP A 117 -20.19 -8.34 8.02
CA ASP A 117 -18.98 -9.05 8.49
C ASP A 117 -17.91 -8.04 8.94
N SER A 118 -17.05 -8.47 9.87
CA SER A 118 -16.02 -7.60 10.43
C SER A 118 -14.64 -7.87 9.82
N VAL A 119 -13.92 -6.78 9.56
CA VAL A 119 -12.51 -6.79 9.16
C VAL A 119 -11.70 -6.05 10.21
N ILE A 120 -10.71 -6.72 10.78
CA ILE A 120 -9.73 -6.07 11.65
C ILE A 120 -8.65 -5.44 10.77
N VAL A 121 -8.31 -4.19 11.06
CA VAL A 121 -7.30 -3.42 10.34
C VAL A 121 -6.35 -2.76 11.32
N GLU A 122 -5.13 -2.49 10.89
CA GLU A 122 -4.22 -1.61 11.62
C GLU A 122 -4.84 -0.21 11.78
N ALA A 123 -4.57 0.47 12.87
CA ALA A 123 -5.01 1.84 13.11
C ALA A 123 -3.78 2.73 13.43
N PRO A 124 -3.40 3.61 12.49
CA PRO A 124 -4.03 3.93 11.20
C PRO A 124 -3.77 2.89 10.10
N SER A 125 -4.58 2.90 9.02
CA SER A 125 -4.46 1.94 7.92
C SER A 125 -4.60 2.57 6.54
N PHE A 126 -4.19 1.83 5.50
CA PHE A 126 -4.24 2.29 4.11
C PHE A 126 -5.66 2.54 3.62
N VAL A 127 -5.92 3.77 3.18
CA VAL A 127 -7.26 4.21 2.73
C VAL A 127 -7.84 3.36 1.59
N GLY A 128 -6.99 2.83 0.69
CA GLY A 128 -7.43 1.96 -0.39
C GLY A 128 -7.98 0.63 0.12
N GLY A 129 -7.34 0.03 1.14
CA GLY A 129 -7.83 -1.16 1.82
C GLY A 129 -9.13 -0.87 2.58
N LEU A 130 -9.15 0.17 3.41
CA LEU A 130 -10.35 0.57 4.14
C LEU A 130 -11.57 0.76 3.23
N ASN A 131 -11.38 1.43 2.09
CA ASN A 131 -12.47 1.68 1.15
C ASN A 131 -12.88 0.42 0.37
N ALA A 132 -11.96 -0.48 0.07
CA ALA A 132 -12.30 -1.77 -0.52
C ALA A 132 -13.26 -2.54 0.41
N PHE A 133 -12.93 -2.68 1.69
CA PHE A 133 -13.78 -3.38 2.64
C PHE A 133 -15.13 -2.66 2.89
N ARG A 134 -15.12 -1.32 3.01
CA ARG A 134 -16.37 -0.53 3.11
C ARG A 134 -17.29 -0.75 1.91
N SER A 135 -16.74 -0.93 0.70
CA SER A 135 -17.53 -1.16 -0.52
C SER A 135 -18.29 -2.48 -0.52
N TYR A 136 -17.91 -3.40 0.37
CA TYR A 136 -18.64 -4.66 0.63
C TYR A 136 -19.51 -4.59 1.89
N GLY A 137 -19.65 -3.43 2.52
CA GLY A 137 -20.47 -3.24 3.71
C GLY A 137 -19.88 -3.84 4.97
N ALA A 138 -18.55 -4.03 5.02
CA ALA A 138 -17.87 -4.58 6.19
C ALA A 138 -17.76 -3.56 7.33
N ASN A 139 -17.81 -4.07 8.57
CA ASN A 139 -17.48 -3.32 9.77
C ASN A 139 -15.96 -3.30 9.96
N LEU A 140 -15.37 -2.12 9.99
CA LEU A 140 -13.93 -1.96 10.19
C LEU A 140 -13.62 -1.75 11.65
N VAL A 141 -12.78 -2.62 12.22
CA VAL A 141 -12.34 -2.53 13.62
C VAL A 141 -10.83 -2.30 13.65
N GLY A 142 -10.43 -1.15 14.19
CA GLY A 142 -9.02 -0.75 14.25
C GLY A 142 -8.31 -1.37 15.44
N VAL A 143 -7.08 -1.83 15.24
CA VAL A 143 -6.12 -2.21 16.28
C VAL A 143 -4.89 -1.35 16.14
N ASP A 144 -4.46 -0.73 17.23
CA ASP A 144 -3.38 0.25 17.23
C ASP A 144 -2.05 -0.33 16.71
N VAL A 145 -1.30 0.51 16.01
CA VAL A 145 0.06 0.23 15.57
C VAL A 145 1.04 0.82 16.58
N GLU A 146 1.87 -0.04 17.16
CA GLU A 146 2.98 0.32 18.04
C GLU A 146 4.27 0.54 17.23
N GLU A 147 5.39 0.82 17.91
CA GLU A 147 6.68 1.09 17.25
C GLU A 147 7.21 -0.09 16.42
N ASP A 148 6.81 -1.31 16.75
CA ASP A 148 7.22 -2.55 16.10
C ASP A 148 6.07 -3.35 15.47
N GLY A 149 4.94 -2.70 15.14
CA GLY A 149 3.79 -3.29 14.47
C GLY A 149 2.51 -3.31 15.29
N ILE A 150 1.52 -4.10 14.86
CA ILE A 150 0.19 -4.17 15.46
C ILE A 150 0.25 -4.56 16.95
N ASN A 151 -0.62 -3.97 17.79
CA ASN A 151 -0.73 -4.33 19.21
C ASN A 151 -1.39 -5.70 19.36
N ILE A 152 -0.62 -6.70 19.76
CA ILE A 152 -1.06 -8.10 19.83
C ILE A 152 -2.08 -8.34 20.93
N GLU A 153 -1.94 -7.70 22.09
CA GLU A 153 -2.90 -7.88 23.17
C GLU A 153 -4.26 -7.26 22.83
N MET A 154 -4.25 -6.05 22.28
CA MET A 154 -5.47 -5.41 21.77
C MET A 154 -6.12 -6.24 20.65
N LEU A 155 -5.33 -6.86 19.77
CA LEU A 155 -5.83 -7.77 18.73
C LEU A 155 -6.60 -8.94 19.32
N LYS A 156 -6.05 -9.62 20.34
CA LYS A 156 -6.71 -10.74 21.02
C LYS A 156 -8.04 -10.33 21.66
N GLU A 157 -8.06 -9.18 22.31
CA GLU A 157 -9.28 -8.63 22.92
C GLU A 157 -10.32 -8.24 21.86
N THR A 158 -9.86 -7.62 20.77
CA THR A 158 -10.71 -7.23 19.64
C THR A 158 -11.37 -8.44 19.00
N ILE A 159 -10.64 -9.52 18.74
CA ILE A 159 -11.22 -10.76 18.18
C ILE A 159 -12.29 -11.33 19.09
N LYS A 160 -12.06 -11.36 20.42
CA LYS A 160 -13.04 -11.88 21.38
C LYS A 160 -14.33 -11.06 21.46
N SER A 161 -14.22 -9.74 21.30
CA SER A 161 -15.34 -8.80 21.45
C SER A 161 -16.07 -8.48 20.15
N THR A 162 -15.49 -8.80 18.99
CA THR A 162 -16.03 -8.45 17.67
C THR A 162 -16.72 -9.66 17.03
N PRO A 163 -18.01 -9.56 16.67
CA PRO A 163 -18.69 -10.65 15.98
C PRO A 163 -18.24 -10.78 14.53
N ASN A 164 -18.30 -12.01 14.00
CA ASN A 164 -18.11 -12.32 12.58
C ASN A 164 -16.82 -11.74 11.96
N VAL A 165 -15.71 -11.82 12.67
CA VAL A 165 -14.39 -11.44 12.09
C VAL A 165 -14.01 -12.44 11.02
N LYS A 166 -13.81 -11.98 9.79
CA LYS A 166 -13.44 -12.79 8.63
C LYS A 166 -12.01 -12.60 8.19
N LEU A 167 -11.48 -11.40 8.37
CA LEU A 167 -10.24 -10.96 7.76
C LEU A 167 -9.48 -10.02 8.69
N ILE A 168 -8.14 -10.17 8.71
CA ILE A 168 -7.20 -9.19 9.23
C ILE A 168 -6.42 -8.63 8.04
N TYR A 169 -6.38 -7.30 7.90
CA TYR A 169 -5.61 -6.60 6.88
C TYR A 169 -4.39 -5.94 7.50
N THR A 170 -3.20 -6.24 6.99
CA THR A 170 -1.95 -5.68 7.48
C THR A 170 -0.96 -5.37 6.36
N ILE A 171 -0.14 -4.35 6.57
CA ILE A 171 1.04 -4.00 5.75
C ILE A 171 2.27 -4.15 6.65
N PRO A 172 2.90 -5.33 6.73
CA PRO A 172 3.92 -5.59 7.74
C PRO A 172 5.27 -4.90 7.47
N ASN A 173 5.50 -4.39 6.27
CA ASN A 173 6.74 -3.70 5.90
C ASN A 173 6.48 -2.23 5.56
N PHE A 174 7.10 -1.31 6.33
CA PHE A 174 7.02 0.14 6.09
C PHE A 174 5.58 0.62 5.88
N GLN A 175 4.73 0.25 6.80
CA GLN A 175 3.28 0.37 6.77
C GLN A 175 2.81 1.74 6.26
N ASN A 176 1.77 1.76 5.46
CA ASN A 176 1.11 2.97 5.02
C ASN A 176 -0.14 3.22 5.89
N PRO A 177 -0.15 4.27 6.75
CA PRO A 177 0.70 5.46 6.67
C PRO A 177 1.87 5.52 7.66
N SER A 178 1.99 4.59 8.62
CA SER A 178 2.84 4.75 9.80
C SER A 178 4.35 4.70 9.51
N GLY A 179 4.78 4.07 8.42
CA GLY A 179 6.20 3.79 8.14
C GLY A 179 6.80 2.70 9.03
N VAL A 180 6.02 2.13 9.95
CA VAL A 180 6.45 1.08 10.88
C VAL A 180 6.67 -0.25 10.16
N THR A 181 7.66 -1.00 10.59
CA THR A 181 7.88 -2.39 10.15
C THR A 181 7.57 -3.33 11.31
N MET A 182 6.68 -4.31 11.06
CA MET A 182 6.28 -5.30 12.05
C MET A 182 7.43 -6.25 12.37
N SER A 183 7.73 -6.44 13.66
CA SER A 183 8.74 -7.38 14.15
C SER A 183 8.41 -8.83 13.80
N VAL A 184 9.41 -9.69 13.75
CA VAL A 184 9.23 -11.12 13.44
C VAL A 184 8.32 -11.78 14.49
N GLU A 185 8.48 -11.42 15.75
CA GLU A 185 7.69 -11.90 16.88
C GLU A 185 6.21 -11.58 16.69
N LYS A 186 5.89 -10.35 16.30
CA LYS A 186 4.51 -9.92 16.05
C LYS A 186 3.91 -10.56 14.78
N ARG A 187 4.72 -10.76 13.73
CA ARG A 187 4.27 -11.52 12.54
C ARG A 187 3.84 -12.93 12.90
N LYS A 188 4.67 -13.60 13.70
CA LYS A 188 4.38 -14.96 14.18
C LYS A 188 3.14 -14.98 15.07
N ALA A 189 3.04 -14.08 16.04
CA ALA A 189 1.89 -13.99 16.92
C ALA A 189 0.59 -13.70 16.16
N LEU A 190 0.63 -12.78 15.19
CA LEU A 190 -0.51 -12.45 14.31
C LEU A 190 -0.96 -13.69 13.53
N TYR A 191 -0.02 -14.42 12.92
CA TYR A 191 -0.31 -15.65 12.21
C TYR A 191 -0.97 -16.71 13.12
N GLU A 192 -0.36 -16.99 14.27
CA GLU A 192 -0.89 -17.99 15.22
C GLU A 192 -2.31 -17.62 15.68
N ILE A 193 -2.54 -16.36 16.02
CA ILE A 193 -3.87 -15.89 16.45
C ILE A 193 -4.90 -16.05 15.33
N ALA A 194 -4.57 -15.65 14.10
CA ALA A 194 -5.48 -15.75 12.96
C ALA A 194 -5.82 -17.20 12.63
N ARG A 195 -4.80 -18.09 12.58
CA ARG A 195 -4.94 -19.53 12.37
C ARG A 195 -5.86 -20.16 13.41
N ASP A 196 -5.59 -19.90 14.69
CA ASP A 196 -6.31 -20.53 15.81
C ASP A 196 -7.79 -20.07 15.90
N ASN A 197 -8.11 -18.92 15.31
CA ASN A 197 -9.48 -18.39 15.23
C ASN A 197 -10.15 -18.61 13.86
N GLY A 198 -9.48 -19.26 12.89
CA GLY A 198 -10.02 -19.50 11.57
C GLY A 198 -10.25 -18.19 10.76
N ILE A 199 -9.41 -17.18 10.98
CA ILE A 199 -9.48 -15.86 10.35
C ILE A 199 -8.41 -15.77 9.26
N PHE A 200 -8.77 -15.27 8.08
CA PHE A 200 -7.78 -15.02 7.02
C PHE A 200 -6.96 -13.75 7.32
N ILE A 201 -5.70 -13.76 6.86
CA ILE A 201 -4.86 -12.56 6.82
C ILE A 201 -4.67 -12.17 5.36
N ILE A 202 -4.86 -10.90 5.02
CA ILE A 202 -4.26 -10.34 3.81
C ILE A 202 -2.99 -9.60 4.19
N GLU A 203 -1.86 -10.14 3.77
CA GLU A 203 -0.55 -9.51 3.87
C GLU A 203 -0.30 -8.70 2.61
N ASP A 204 -0.48 -7.38 2.69
CA ASP A 204 -0.23 -6.45 1.60
C ASP A 204 1.22 -5.95 1.66
N ASN A 205 2.03 -6.33 0.67
CA ASN A 205 3.48 -6.09 0.70
C ASN A 205 4.01 -5.25 -0.48
N PRO A 206 3.54 -4.02 -0.69
CA PRO A 206 4.03 -3.18 -1.78
C PRO A 206 5.41 -2.56 -1.51
N TYR A 207 5.88 -2.55 -0.26
CA TYR A 207 7.10 -1.84 0.17
C TYR A 207 8.23 -2.76 0.61
N GLY A 208 8.03 -4.07 0.74
CA GLY A 208 9.00 -5.01 1.33
C GLY A 208 10.38 -5.01 0.65
N GLU A 209 10.43 -4.66 -0.64
CA GLU A 209 11.69 -4.49 -1.36
C GLU A 209 12.40 -3.15 -1.09
N LEU A 210 11.73 -2.16 -0.46
CA LEU A 210 12.25 -0.80 -0.29
C LEU A 210 12.92 -0.57 1.08
N THR A 211 13.57 -1.59 1.64
CA THR A 211 14.39 -1.47 2.86
C THR A 211 15.70 -0.71 2.59
N PHE A 212 16.09 0.20 3.48
CA PHE A 212 17.27 1.06 3.26
C PHE A 212 18.61 0.36 3.53
N ASP A 213 18.62 -0.69 4.33
CA ASP A 213 19.82 -1.48 4.66
C ASP A 213 19.93 -2.79 3.86
N GLY A 214 18.89 -3.11 3.07
CA GLY A 214 18.81 -4.34 2.30
C GLY A 214 18.38 -5.57 3.13
N ILE A 215 18.19 -5.43 4.43
CA ILE A 215 17.75 -6.51 5.31
C ILE A 215 16.25 -6.71 5.16
N LYS A 216 15.84 -7.94 4.89
CA LYS A 216 14.42 -8.33 4.77
C LYS A 216 14.03 -9.23 5.92
N LEU A 217 12.88 -8.93 6.52
CA LEU A 217 12.26 -9.82 7.51
C LEU A 217 11.39 -10.87 6.80
N PRO A 218 11.26 -12.08 7.36
CA PRO A 218 10.38 -13.11 6.78
C PRO A 218 8.95 -12.61 6.71
N THR A 219 8.26 -12.89 5.61
CA THR A 219 6.85 -12.56 5.42
C THR A 219 5.97 -13.39 6.36
N ILE A 220 4.75 -12.93 6.66
CA ILE A 220 3.77 -13.74 7.38
C ILE A 220 3.43 -14.96 6.54
N LYS A 221 3.32 -14.78 5.20
CA LYS A 221 3.08 -15.87 4.24
C LYS A 221 4.13 -16.98 4.32
N SER A 222 5.40 -16.64 4.55
CA SER A 222 6.47 -17.66 4.68
C SER A 222 6.34 -18.55 5.93
N MET A 223 5.51 -18.14 6.90
CA MET A 223 5.21 -18.91 8.11
C MET A 223 3.92 -19.73 7.99
N ASP A 224 3.16 -19.53 6.89
CA ASP A 224 1.81 -20.08 6.70
C ASP A 224 1.85 -21.53 6.24
N SER A 225 1.54 -22.47 7.14
CA SER A 225 1.37 -23.90 6.85
C SER A 225 -0.08 -24.34 6.64
N GLU A 226 -1.06 -23.49 6.98
CA GLU A 226 -2.48 -23.83 6.99
C GLU A 226 -3.28 -23.13 5.88
N GLY A 227 -2.64 -22.26 5.09
CA GLY A 227 -3.29 -21.58 3.98
C GLY A 227 -4.23 -20.43 4.40
N VAL A 228 -3.97 -19.80 5.54
CA VAL A 228 -4.78 -18.67 6.04
C VAL A 228 -4.24 -17.30 5.61
N VAL A 229 -3.01 -17.23 5.06
CA VAL A 229 -2.40 -15.99 4.61
C VAL A 229 -2.53 -15.82 3.10
N LEU A 230 -3.16 -14.74 2.70
CA LEU A 230 -3.32 -14.27 1.32
C LEU A 230 -2.29 -13.17 1.10
N TYR A 231 -1.29 -13.41 0.24
CA TYR A 231 -0.19 -12.48 0.01
C TYR A 231 -0.43 -11.63 -1.23
N SER A 232 -0.39 -10.31 -1.08
CA SER A 232 -0.53 -9.33 -2.16
C SER A 232 0.82 -8.69 -2.46
N GLY A 233 1.36 -8.98 -3.65
CA GLY A 233 2.56 -8.33 -4.16
C GLY A 233 2.24 -7.31 -5.26
N SER A 234 3.12 -6.33 -5.48
CA SER A 234 2.88 -5.24 -6.42
C SER A 234 4.13 -4.76 -7.14
N PHE A 235 4.03 -4.55 -8.45
CA PHE A 235 5.07 -3.88 -9.24
C PHE A 235 5.01 -2.35 -9.14
N SER A 236 3.98 -1.80 -8.48
CA SER A 236 3.77 -0.34 -8.43
C SER A 236 4.91 0.44 -7.79
N LYS A 237 5.67 -0.18 -6.87
CA LYS A 237 6.75 0.50 -6.13
C LYS A 237 8.15 0.06 -6.53
N ILE A 238 8.28 -1.01 -7.33
CA ILE A 238 9.53 -1.60 -7.75
C ILE A 238 9.77 -1.52 -9.27
N LEU A 239 8.74 -1.16 -10.05
CA LEU A 239 8.86 -0.95 -11.51
C LEU A 239 8.15 0.33 -11.93
N ALA A 240 6.82 0.32 -12.06
CA ALA A 240 6.04 1.50 -12.41
C ALA A 240 4.56 1.35 -11.99
N PRO A 241 3.98 2.33 -11.27
CA PRO A 241 2.59 2.25 -10.80
C PRO A 241 1.57 2.32 -11.94
N GLY A 242 1.91 2.98 -13.06
CA GLY A 242 1.05 3.13 -14.23
C GLY A 242 0.80 1.82 -14.98
N LEU A 243 1.63 0.80 -14.82
CA LEU A 243 1.41 -0.53 -15.40
C LEU A 243 0.20 -1.25 -14.79
N ARG A 244 -0.25 -0.83 -13.60
CA ARG A 244 -1.36 -1.45 -12.87
C ARG A 244 -1.17 -2.95 -12.74
N LEU A 245 0.01 -3.39 -12.30
CA LEU A 245 0.39 -4.78 -12.21
C LEU A 245 0.70 -5.19 -10.77
N GLY A 246 0.18 -6.34 -10.35
CA GLY A 246 0.42 -6.99 -9.08
C GLY A 246 0.08 -8.47 -9.16
N TYR A 247 0.20 -9.16 -8.06
CA TYR A 247 -0.14 -10.58 -7.96
C TYR A 247 -0.71 -10.91 -6.59
N LEU A 248 -1.59 -11.91 -6.58
CA LEU A 248 -2.16 -12.51 -5.37
C LEU A 248 -1.65 -13.94 -5.28
N ILE A 249 -1.04 -14.30 -4.14
CA ILE A 249 -0.65 -15.68 -3.81
C ILE A 249 -1.58 -16.16 -2.71
N ALA A 250 -2.30 -17.23 -2.98
CA ALA A 250 -3.30 -17.79 -2.08
C ALA A 250 -3.40 -19.31 -2.28
N PRO A 251 -3.99 -20.07 -1.35
CA PRO A 251 -4.25 -21.49 -1.57
C PRO A 251 -5.07 -21.71 -2.85
N LYS A 252 -4.85 -22.84 -3.54
CA LYS A 252 -5.48 -23.17 -4.82
C LYS A 252 -7.00 -22.97 -4.84
N ASN A 253 -7.70 -23.46 -3.82
CA ASN A 253 -9.16 -23.31 -3.73
C ASN A 253 -9.60 -21.84 -3.60
N PHE A 254 -8.79 -20.98 -2.99
CA PHE A 254 -9.03 -19.54 -2.94
C PHE A 254 -8.74 -18.89 -4.29
N THR A 255 -7.62 -19.27 -4.92
CA THR A 255 -7.20 -18.78 -6.25
C THR A 255 -8.26 -19.07 -7.32
N GLU A 256 -8.87 -20.26 -7.31
CA GLU A 256 -10.00 -20.59 -8.18
C GLU A 256 -11.18 -19.62 -8.02
N LYS A 257 -11.50 -19.20 -6.79
CA LYS A 257 -12.53 -18.17 -6.53
C LYS A 257 -12.08 -16.78 -6.94
N ALA A 258 -10.80 -16.46 -6.75
CA ALA A 258 -10.23 -15.18 -7.18
C ALA A 258 -10.31 -15.00 -8.70
N VAL A 259 -10.03 -16.06 -9.47
CA VAL A 259 -10.20 -16.10 -10.93
C VAL A 259 -11.65 -15.82 -11.34
N LEU A 260 -12.63 -16.48 -10.71
CA LEU A 260 -14.05 -16.19 -10.96
C LEU A 260 -14.43 -14.76 -10.59
N GLY A 261 -13.96 -14.27 -9.43
CA GLY A 261 -14.16 -12.90 -9.00
C GLY A 261 -13.60 -11.89 -10.00
N LYS A 262 -12.43 -12.22 -10.59
CA LYS A 262 -11.77 -11.41 -11.60
C LYS A 262 -12.51 -11.41 -12.94
N GLN A 263 -13.04 -12.57 -13.38
CA GLN A 263 -13.84 -12.67 -14.61
C GLN A 263 -15.04 -11.73 -14.62
N VAL A 264 -15.68 -11.51 -13.48
CA VAL A 264 -16.83 -10.58 -13.38
C VAL A 264 -16.40 -9.13 -13.09
N SER A 265 -15.12 -8.87 -12.83
CA SER A 265 -14.61 -7.51 -12.58
C SER A 265 -13.99 -6.89 -13.83
N ASP A 266 -12.96 -7.51 -14.38
CA ASP A 266 -12.15 -7.00 -15.49
C ASP A 266 -11.77 -8.06 -16.55
N VAL A 267 -12.30 -9.28 -16.42
CA VAL A 267 -11.99 -10.47 -17.24
C VAL A 267 -10.55 -10.94 -17.02
N HIS A 268 -9.58 -10.06 -17.23
CA HIS A 268 -8.15 -10.29 -16.98
C HIS A 268 -7.40 -8.95 -16.83
N THR A 269 -6.24 -8.97 -16.19
CA THR A 269 -5.31 -7.83 -16.18
C THR A 269 -4.79 -7.59 -17.59
N PRO A 270 -4.63 -6.33 -18.07
CA PRO A 270 -4.16 -6.01 -19.42
C PRO A 270 -2.88 -6.78 -19.80
N CYS A 271 -2.85 -7.36 -21.00
CA CYS A 271 -1.76 -8.25 -21.44
C CYS A 271 -0.45 -7.50 -21.69
N LEU A 272 -0.49 -6.31 -22.30
CA LEU A 272 0.72 -5.54 -22.60
C LEU A 272 1.55 -5.21 -21.35
N PRO A 273 1.00 -4.69 -20.25
CA PRO A 273 1.75 -4.51 -19.00
C PRO A 273 2.37 -5.80 -18.44
N GLN A 274 1.68 -6.94 -18.58
CA GLN A 274 2.22 -8.22 -18.15
C GLN A 274 3.45 -8.61 -18.95
N LEU A 275 3.39 -8.46 -20.28
CA LEU A 275 4.53 -8.73 -21.16
C LEU A 275 5.68 -7.73 -20.94
N LEU A 276 5.39 -6.45 -20.68
CA LEU A 276 6.40 -5.45 -20.34
C LEU A 276 7.18 -5.86 -19.07
N ALA A 277 6.49 -6.26 -18.03
CA ALA A 277 7.13 -6.70 -16.79
C ALA A 277 7.92 -8.00 -16.98
N LEU A 278 7.36 -8.98 -17.69
CA LEU A 278 8.04 -10.24 -18.03
C LEU A 278 9.34 -9.98 -18.79
N GLU A 279 9.28 -9.20 -19.87
CA GLU A 279 10.44 -8.92 -20.71
C GLU A 279 11.48 -8.06 -19.96
N PHE A 280 11.01 -7.13 -19.08
CA PHE A 280 11.92 -6.41 -18.21
C PHE A 280 12.68 -7.37 -17.28
N MET A 281 11.98 -8.28 -16.60
CA MET A 281 12.59 -9.25 -15.67
C MET A 281 13.46 -10.29 -16.38
N ASN A 282 13.23 -10.56 -17.66
CA ASN A 282 14.05 -11.50 -18.47
C ASN A 282 15.33 -10.86 -18.98
N ARG A 283 15.29 -9.57 -19.33
CA ARG A 283 16.39 -8.88 -20.02
C ARG A 283 17.23 -8.00 -19.09
N TYR A 284 16.67 -7.62 -17.94
CA TYR A 284 17.28 -6.69 -17.00
C TYR A 284 17.15 -7.17 -15.56
N ASP A 285 18.08 -6.75 -14.72
CA ASP A 285 18.04 -7.07 -13.29
C ASP A 285 17.12 -6.09 -12.52
N ILE A 286 15.94 -6.57 -12.17
CA ILE A 286 15.00 -5.79 -11.35
C ILE A 286 15.56 -5.48 -9.97
N VAL A 287 16.50 -6.30 -9.43
CA VAL A 287 17.11 -6.08 -8.11
C VAL A 287 18.07 -4.90 -8.17
N GLU A 288 18.77 -4.69 -9.32
CA GLU A 288 19.58 -3.50 -9.54
C GLU A 288 18.72 -2.22 -9.52
N LEU A 289 17.56 -2.22 -10.21
CA LEU A 289 16.63 -1.10 -10.19
C LEU A 289 16.13 -0.81 -8.76
N ILE A 290 15.76 -1.85 -8.02
CA ILE A 290 15.35 -1.74 -6.61
C ILE A 290 16.50 -1.16 -5.76
N GLY A 291 17.74 -1.56 -6.00
CA GLY A 291 18.92 -1.00 -5.34
C GLY A 291 19.04 0.51 -5.50
N LYS A 292 18.87 1.02 -6.73
CA LYS A 292 18.85 2.47 -7.02
C LYS A 292 17.70 3.19 -6.31
N MET A 293 16.52 2.55 -6.22
CA MET A 293 15.38 3.09 -5.48
C MET A 293 15.67 3.21 -3.99
N ARG A 294 16.28 2.18 -3.38
CA ARG A 294 16.66 2.16 -1.96
C ARG A 294 17.63 3.28 -1.61
N GLU A 295 18.67 3.48 -2.41
CA GLU A 295 19.65 4.55 -2.23
C GLU A 295 19.01 5.94 -2.28
N LEU A 296 18.19 6.20 -3.32
CA LEU A 296 17.50 7.47 -3.48
C LEU A 296 16.53 7.74 -2.31
N TYR A 297 15.72 6.75 -1.94
CA TYR A 297 14.73 6.93 -0.87
C TYR A 297 15.37 7.07 0.50
N LYS A 298 16.46 6.35 0.78
CA LYS A 298 17.27 6.54 2.00
C LYS A 298 17.79 7.97 2.10
N LYS A 299 18.35 8.51 1.01
CA LYS A 299 18.82 9.90 0.96
C LYS A 299 17.69 10.90 1.23
N LYS A 300 16.58 10.77 0.50
CA LYS A 300 15.41 11.68 0.64
C LYS A 300 14.76 11.59 2.02
N CYS A 301 14.68 10.39 2.60
CA CYS A 301 14.19 10.19 3.97
C CYS A 301 15.07 10.94 4.98
N ASN A 302 16.40 10.78 4.91
CA ASN A 302 17.33 11.47 5.79
C ASN A 302 17.18 13.00 5.69
N ILE A 303 17.08 13.54 4.47
CA ILE A 303 16.85 14.97 4.25
C ILE A 303 15.56 15.43 4.92
N MET A 304 14.48 14.67 4.78
CA MET A 304 13.20 14.98 5.42
C MET A 304 13.32 14.97 6.95
N ILE A 305 13.91 13.92 7.51
CA ILE A 305 14.07 13.76 8.97
C ILE A 305 14.94 14.89 9.55
N ASP A 306 16.02 15.28 8.88
CA ASP A 306 16.88 16.37 9.34
C ASP A 306 16.16 17.73 9.26
N ALA A 307 15.42 17.99 8.18
CA ALA A 307 14.55 19.17 8.10
C ALA A 307 13.47 19.19 9.18
N MET A 308 12.88 18.04 9.53
CA MET A 308 11.89 17.93 10.59
C MET A 308 12.48 18.27 11.96
N LYS A 309 13.69 17.79 12.27
CA LYS A 309 14.40 18.14 13.52
C LYS A 309 14.64 19.65 13.64
N GLU A 310 14.94 20.33 12.52
CA GLU A 310 15.26 21.74 12.49
C GLU A 310 14.02 22.65 12.55
N TYR A 311 12.96 22.31 11.82
CA TYR A 311 11.85 23.23 11.57
C TYR A 311 10.58 22.93 12.35
N LEU A 312 10.31 21.66 12.74
CA LEU A 312 9.07 21.32 13.44
C LEU A 312 9.14 21.70 14.94
N PRO A 313 7.99 22.06 15.56
CA PRO A 313 7.89 22.19 17.00
C PRO A 313 8.26 20.90 17.74
N SER A 314 8.88 21.01 18.91
CA SER A 314 9.32 19.86 19.73
C SER A 314 8.17 18.96 20.22
N GLN A 315 6.94 19.47 20.21
CA GLN A 315 5.74 18.70 20.54
C GLN A 315 5.36 17.67 19.49
N ILE A 316 5.86 17.80 18.25
CA ILE A 316 5.56 16.88 17.16
C ILE A 316 6.43 15.63 17.31
N THR A 317 5.77 14.47 17.42
CA THR A 317 6.44 13.17 17.33
C THR A 317 6.30 12.60 15.93
N TYR A 318 7.27 11.80 15.49
CA TYR A 318 7.22 11.17 14.17
C TYR A 318 8.02 9.88 14.12
N THR A 319 7.63 9.00 13.19
CA THR A 319 8.36 7.76 12.92
C THR A 319 9.62 8.03 12.11
N VAL A 320 10.67 7.23 12.34
CA VAL A 320 11.88 7.23 11.51
C VAL A 320 11.96 5.88 10.80
N PRO A 321 11.44 5.79 9.56
CA PRO A 321 11.33 4.50 8.88
C PRO A 321 12.68 3.99 8.38
N GLY A 322 12.87 2.67 8.41
CA GLY A 322 14.01 1.98 7.82
C GLY A 322 13.84 1.66 6.33
N GLY A 323 12.77 2.16 5.68
CA GLY A 323 12.43 1.92 4.28
C GLY A 323 11.10 2.54 3.88
N GLY A 324 10.53 2.07 2.76
CA GLY A 324 9.25 2.56 2.26
C GLY A 324 9.30 4.00 1.74
N LEU A 325 8.18 4.73 1.90
CA LEU A 325 7.99 6.05 1.29
C LEU A 325 7.44 7.11 2.26
N PHE A 326 7.13 6.76 3.53
CA PHE A 326 6.30 7.59 4.40
C PHE A 326 6.92 7.82 5.76
N VAL A 327 6.61 9.01 6.31
CA VAL A 327 6.78 9.36 7.72
C VAL A 327 5.40 9.68 8.28
N TRP A 328 5.07 9.08 9.42
CA TRP A 328 3.89 9.41 10.18
C TRP A 328 4.24 10.39 11.28
N CYS A 329 3.48 11.47 11.36
CA CYS A 329 3.64 12.51 12.36
C CYS A 329 2.42 12.54 13.27
N ASN A 330 2.62 12.91 14.53
CA ASN A 330 1.57 13.14 15.49
C ASN A 330 1.70 14.54 16.08
N ALA A 331 0.62 15.33 16.01
CA ALA A 331 0.53 16.71 16.49
C ALA A 331 -0.49 16.79 17.64
N PRO A 332 -0.09 16.56 18.90
CA PRO A 332 -1.01 16.52 20.04
C PRO A 332 -1.87 17.77 20.14
N GLY A 333 -3.18 17.60 20.28
CA GLY A 333 -4.14 18.70 20.40
C GLY A 333 -4.51 19.41 19.09
N VAL A 334 -3.92 19.03 17.95
CA VAL A 334 -4.18 19.66 16.64
C VAL A 334 -5.13 18.78 15.81
N ASP A 335 -6.21 19.37 15.31
CA ASP A 335 -7.05 18.75 14.27
C ASP A 335 -6.31 18.80 12.93
N THR A 336 -5.80 17.65 12.48
CA THR A 336 -4.95 17.59 11.29
C THR A 336 -5.72 17.80 9.99
N LEU A 337 -7.05 17.69 9.99
CA LEU A 337 -7.86 18.08 8.84
C LEU A 337 -7.80 19.61 8.65
N LYS A 338 -7.94 20.40 9.73
CA LYS A 338 -7.78 21.86 9.69
C LYS A 338 -6.35 22.24 9.35
N LEU A 339 -5.37 21.57 9.98
CA LEU A 339 -3.95 21.75 9.67
C LEU A 339 -3.68 21.59 8.16
N SER A 340 -4.23 20.55 7.54
CA SER A 340 -4.03 20.33 6.11
C SER A 340 -4.58 21.47 5.23
N GLN A 341 -5.72 22.06 5.61
CA GLN A 341 -6.30 23.21 4.92
C GLN A 341 -5.44 24.49 5.07
N GLU A 342 -4.83 24.68 6.23
CA GLU A 342 -3.90 25.80 6.44
C GLU A 342 -2.59 25.60 5.70
N CYS A 343 -2.08 24.37 5.64
CA CYS A 343 -0.91 24.02 4.84
C CYS A 343 -1.09 24.33 3.35
N VAL A 344 -2.30 24.13 2.79
CA VAL A 344 -2.61 24.49 1.39
C VAL A 344 -2.41 26.00 1.14
N LYS A 345 -2.76 26.86 2.11
CA LYS A 345 -2.55 28.33 2.00
C LYS A 345 -1.06 28.69 1.95
N GLU A 346 -0.23 27.93 2.64
CA GLU A 346 1.23 28.06 2.65
C GLU A 346 1.91 27.22 1.54
N LYS A 347 1.13 26.76 0.55
CA LYS A 347 1.62 26.01 -0.63
C LYS A 347 2.37 24.70 -0.27
N VAL A 348 1.93 23.99 0.76
CA VAL A 348 2.40 22.66 1.10
C VAL A 348 1.22 21.69 1.32
N LEU A 349 1.33 20.48 0.81
CA LEU A 349 0.31 19.42 0.97
C LEU A 349 0.81 18.32 1.89
N ILE A 350 -0.03 17.95 2.85
CA ILE A 350 0.13 16.79 3.75
C ILE A 350 -1.14 15.94 3.71
N VAL A 351 -1.12 14.70 4.18
CA VAL A 351 -2.35 13.88 4.28
C VAL A 351 -2.79 13.80 5.74
N PRO A 352 -3.96 14.37 6.09
CA PRO A 352 -4.48 14.30 7.46
C PRO A 352 -4.88 12.87 7.86
N GLY A 353 -4.76 12.58 9.15
CA GLY A 353 -4.96 11.25 9.72
C GLY A 353 -6.36 10.68 9.54
N ASN A 354 -7.37 11.53 9.40
CA ASN A 354 -8.74 11.10 9.15
C ASN A 354 -8.88 10.16 7.93
N ASN A 355 -8.02 10.33 6.89
CA ASN A 355 -8.05 9.47 5.71
C ASN A 355 -7.65 8.03 6.00
N PHE A 356 -6.92 7.79 7.09
CA PHE A 356 -6.39 6.49 7.48
C PHE A 356 -7.12 5.89 8.67
N ALA A 357 -8.19 6.53 9.13
CA ALA A 357 -8.99 6.09 10.27
C ALA A 357 -10.16 5.20 9.82
N THR A 358 -10.53 4.26 10.67
CA THR A 358 -11.76 3.45 10.51
C THR A 358 -13.00 4.34 10.61
N ASP A 359 -13.01 5.30 11.54
CA ASP A 359 -14.01 6.37 11.61
C ASP A 359 -13.38 7.72 11.21
N GLN A 360 -13.72 8.18 10.02
CA GLN A 360 -13.21 9.44 9.46
C GLN A 360 -13.86 10.70 10.05
N SER A 361 -14.89 10.56 10.87
CA SER A 361 -15.61 11.69 11.50
C SER A 361 -14.93 12.18 12.77
N LEU A 362 -14.09 11.37 13.39
CA LEU A 362 -13.38 11.71 14.60
C LEU A 362 -12.21 12.66 14.34
N VAL A 363 -11.94 13.54 15.29
CA VAL A 363 -10.73 14.39 15.26
C VAL A 363 -9.51 13.50 15.32
N ASN A 364 -8.54 13.76 14.45
CA ASN A 364 -7.31 13.00 14.36
C ASN A 364 -6.10 13.91 14.45
N ASN A 365 -5.14 13.53 15.29
CA ASN A 365 -3.91 14.30 15.53
C ASN A 365 -2.74 13.84 14.63
N GLY A 366 -2.92 12.73 13.92
CA GLY A 366 -1.91 12.17 13.02
C GLY A 366 -1.96 12.78 11.62
N PHE A 367 -0.83 12.77 10.93
CA PHE A 367 -0.75 13.10 9.50
C PHE A 367 0.44 12.38 8.86
N ARG A 368 0.33 12.14 7.56
CA ARG A 368 1.38 11.44 6.78
C ARG A 368 2.12 12.42 5.88
N LEU A 369 3.45 12.25 5.84
CA LEU A 369 4.35 12.84 4.86
C LEU A 369 4.92 11.78 3.94
N ASN A 370 5.21 12.17 2.69
CA ASN A 370 5.91 11.37 1.68
C ASN A 370 7.22 12.05 1.30
N PHE A 371 8.32 11.31 1.29
CA PHE A 371 9.64 11.81 0.92
C PHE A 371 10.09 11.42 -0.49
N SER A 372 9.37 10.52 -1.18
CA SER A 372 9.89 9.90 -2.40
C SER A 372 9.85 10.80 -3.64
N THR A 373 8.90 11.74 -3.74
CA THR A 373 8.57 12.41 -5.02
C THR A 373 9.22 13.76 -5.23
N MET A 374 9.40 14.54 -4.15
CA MET A 374 9.91 15.91 -4.28
C MET A 374 11.44 15.95 -4.42
N PRO A 375 11.99 16.95 -5.15
CA PRO A 375 13.42 17.27 -5.12
C PRO A 375 13.89 17.60 -3.70
N ASP A 376 15.18 17.39 -3.43
CA ASP A 376 15.78 17.54 -2.10
C ASP A 376 15.52 18.92 -1.48
N ASP A 377 15.70 20.01 -2.23
CA ASP A 377 15.42 21.40 -1.81
C ASP A 377 13.93 21.63 -1.51
N LYS A 378 13.04 20.98 -2.27
CA LYS A 378 11.60 21.05 -2.06
C LYS A 378 11.13 20.28 -0.83
N ILE A 379 11.80 19.18 -0.48
CA ILE A 379 11.54 18.47 0.79
C ILE A 379 11.81 19.41 1.97
N VAL A 380 12.98 20.03 2.00
CA VAL A 380 13.38 20.96 3.07
C VAL A 380 12.42 22.16 3.14
N GLU A 381 12.14 22.81 2.03
CA GLU A 381 11.23 23.95 1.97
C GLU A 381 9.80 23.57 2.40
N GLY A 382 9.29 22.41 1.96
CA GLY A 382 7.98 21.91 2.36
C GLY A 382 7.87 21.67 3.85
N VAL A 383 8.88 21.04 4.48
CA VAL A 383 8.92 20.83 5.93
C VAL A 383 9.03 22.16 6.68
N LYS A 384 9.80 23.13 6.18
CA LYS A 384 9.90 24.48 6.75
C LYS A 384 8.56 25.20 6.75
N ARG A 385 7.81 25.16 5.65
CA ARG A 385 6.45 25.73 5.55
C ARG A 385 5.50 25.04 6.54
N LEU A 386 5.50 23.71 6.58
CA LEU A 386 4.71 22.95 7.54
C LEU A 386 5.04 23.34 8.97
N GLY A 387 6.33 23.48 9.32
CA GLY A 387 6.79 23.91 10.64
C GLY A 387 6.28 25.31 11.01
N SER A 388 6.24 26.23 10.04
CA SER A 388 5.70 27.58 10.25
C SER A 388 4.20 27.56 10.54
N VAL A 389 3.43 26.68 9.91
CA VAL A 389 2.00 26.48 10.21
C VAL A 389 1.82 25.87 11.59
N LEU A 390 2.55 24.79 11.91
CA LEU A 390 2.45 24.10 13.19
C LEU A 390 2.81 24.98 14.39
N LYS A 391 3.80 25.86 14.26
CA LYS A 391 4.18 26.81 15.32
C LYS A 391 3.02 27.70 15.76
N LYS A 392 2.03 27.98 14.89
CA LYS A 392 0.84 28.77 15.25
C LYS A 392 -0.07 28.07 16.26
N TYR A 393 0.02 26.73 16.40
CA TYR A 393 -0.76 25.94 17.34
C TYR A 393 -0.11 25.74 18.71
N TYR A 394 1.21 25.97 18.82
CA TYR A 394 1.98 25.69 20.03
C TYR A 394 2.65 26.93 20.66
N ASN A 395 2.38 28.13 20.10
CA ASN A 395 2.85 29.41 20.62
C ASN A 395 1.80 30.09 21.54
#